data_cf7efc675bb0ae6d737cf7ff11b83f4b
#
_entry.id   cf7efc675bb0ae6d737cf7ff11b83f4b
#
_cell.length_a   1.000
_cell.length_b   1.000
_cell.length_c   1.000
_cell.angle_alpha   90.00
_cell.angle_beta   90.00
_cell.angle_gamma   90.00
#
_symmetry.space_group_name_H-M   'P 1'
#
loop_
_entity.id
_entity.type
_entity.pdbx_description
1 polymer ?
#
loop_
_entity_poly.entity_id
_entity_poly.type
_entity_poly.pdbx_seq_one_letter_code
_entity_poly.pdbx_strand_id
1 'polypeptide(L)'
;MEILFIGGVADGETYDLPGNVMTSRHSFKLSGDFASDALRHHDYKRQVFVVRRDGGSDEGAQFMVWSGLPKNAIDPLVEALAKVKVVA
;
A
#
# COMPACT_ATOMS: atom_id res chain seq x y z
N MET A 1 -7.52 8.63 9.80
CA MET A 1 -7.68 8.50 8.35
C MET A 1 -7.32 7.09 7.93
N GLU A 2 -8.25 6.39 7.33
CA GLU A 2 -7.98 5.04 6.85
C GLU A 2 -7.21 5.09 5.54
N ILE A 3 -6.13 4.32 5.47
CA ILE A 3 -5.27 4.26 4.30
C ILE A 3 -5.13 2.81 3.87
N LEU A 4 -5.31 2.57 2.58
CA LEU A 4 -5.14 1.26 1.97
C LEU A 4 -3.66 1.00 1.72
N PHE A 5 -3.21 -0.20 2.05
CA PHE A 5 -1.84 -0.65 1.82
C PHE A 5 -1.77 -1.45 0.53
N ILE A 6 -0.76 -1.16 -0.26
CA ILE A 6 -0.57 -1.73 -1.60
C ILE A 6 0.72 -2.54 -1.61
N GLY A 7 0.59 -3.82 -1.90
CA GLY A 7 1.73 -4.73 -2.00
C GLY A 7 2.24 -5.19 -0.65
N GLY A 8 3.15 -6.14 -0.68
CA GLY A 8 3.80 -6.64 0.52
C GLY A 8 2.88 -7.39 1.46
N VAL A 9 3.29 -7.52 2.70
CA VAL A 9 2.60 -8.35 3.70
C VAL A 9 1.23 -7.80 4.08
N ALA A 10 1.02 -6.49 3.96
CA ALA A 10 -0.26 -5.84 4.29
C ALA A 10 -1.09 -5.52 3.05
N ASP A 11 -0.80 -6.14 1.92
CA ASP A 11 -1.49 -5.88 0.66
C ASP A 11 -3.01 -6.03 0.81
N GLY A 12 -3.75 -4.98 0.42
CA GLY A 12 -5.20 -4.98 0.48
C GLY A 12 -5.81 -4.64 1.83
N GLU A 13 -4.99 -4.42 2.86
CA GLU A 13 -5.47 -4.07 4.18
C GLU A 13 -5.53 -2.55 4.37
N THR A 14 -6.41 -2.10 5.23
CA THR A 14 -6.52 -0.68 5.58
C THR A 14 -6.20 -0.49 7.06
N TYR A 15 -5.51 0.60 7.34
CA TYR A 15 -5.18 0.98 8.71
C TYR A 15 -5.46 2.44 8.91
N ASP A 16 -5.84 2.78 10.13
CA ASP A 16 -6.07 4.18 10.51
C ASP A 16 -4.74 4.80 10.93
N LEU A 17 -4.27 5.74 10.12
CA LEU A 17 -2.99 6.41 10.35
C LEU A 17 -3.20 7.91 10.48
N PRO A 18 -2.42 8.57 11.36
CA PRO A 18 -2.40 10.03 11.40
C PRO A 18 -1.99 10.62 10.05
N GLY A 19 -2.51 11.79 9.75
CA GLY A 19 -2.28 12.43 8.46
C GLY A 19 -0.83 12.80 8.18
N ASN A 20 0.00 12.89 9.22
CA ASN A 20 1.41 13.25 9.07
C ASN A 20 2.35 12.05 8.98
N VAL A 21 1.82 10.83 9.01
CA VAL A 21 2.65 9.63 8.89
C VAL A 21 2.92 9.37 7.41
N MET A 22 4.19 9.43 7.03
CA MET A 22 4.61 9.25 5.63
C MET A 22 5.18 7.87 5.36
N THR A 23 5.59 7.15 6.40
CA THR A 23 6.16 5.81 6.26
C THR A 23 5.60 4.91 7.35
N SER A 24 5.57 3.62 7.04
CA SER A 24 5.15 2.59 7.99
C SER A 24 5.98 1.34 7.75
N ARG A 25 6.22 0.61 8.83
CA ARG A 25 6.93 -0.66 8.74
C ARG A 25 6.03 -1.75 9.29
N HIS A 26 5.79 -2.75 8.46
CA HIS A 26 5.07 -3.93 8.87
C HIS A 26 6.02 -5.11 9.04
N SER A 27 5.85 -5.84 10.12
CA SER A 27 6.65 -7.01 10.43
C SER A 27 5.81 -8.27 10.29
N PHE A 28 6.43 -9.32 9.81
CA PHE A 28 5.79 -10.63 9.80
C PHE A 28 6.83 -11.70 10.13
N LYS A 29 6.34 -12.79 10.70
CA LYS A 29 7.19 -13.91 11.05
C LYS A 29 7.16 -14.92 9.92
N LEU A 30 8.33 -15.34 9.47
CA LEU A 30 8.41 -16.41 8.49
C LEU A 30 7.95 -17.72 9.12
N SER A 31 7.11 -18.45 8.40
CA SER A 31 6.72 -19.78 8.81
C SER A 31 7.88 -20.74 8.52
N GLY A 32 8.13 -21.66 9.43
CA GLY A 32 9.18 -22.67 9.30
C GLY A 32 9.98 -22.84 10.56
N ASP A 33 10.93 -23.75 10.50
CA ASP A 33 11.71 -24.18 11.66
C ASP A 33 12.89 -23.27 11.96
N PHE A 34 12.90 -22.12 11.40
CA PHE A 34 14.00 -21.22 11.63
C PHE A 34 13.85 -20.56 12.96
N ALA A 35 14.96 -20.50 13.62
CA ALA A 35 15.06 -19.91 14.90
C ALA A 35 14.37 -18.55 14.93
N SER A 36 14.04 -18.19 16.08
CA SER A 36 13.37 -17.01 16.56
C SER A 36 13.59 -15.70 15.83
N ASP A 37 14.49 -15.65 14.89
CA ASP A 37 14.86 -14.40 14.22
C ASP A 37 14.28 -14.27 12.83
N ALA A 38 13.36 -15.13 12.45
CA ALA A 38 12.77 -15.12 11.13
C ALA A 38 11.72 -14.02 10.99
N LEU A 39 12.03 -12.82 11.43
CA LEU A 39 11.19 -11.66 11.22
C LEU A 39 11.65 -10.92 9.99
N ARG A 40 10.69 -10.56 9.15
CA ARG A 40 10.93 -9.69 8.02
C ARG A 40 10.12 -8.42 8.16
N HIS A 41 10.62 -7.38 7.53
CA HIS A 41 9.98 -6.08 7.59
C HIS A 41 9.67 -5.62 6.18
N HIS A 42 8.46 -5.13 5.99
CA HIS A 42 8.07 -4.50 4.75
C HIS A 42 7.87 -3.01 5.03
N ASP A 43 8.65 -2.19 4.34
CA ASP A 43 8.58 -0.74 4.48
C ASP A 43 7.60 -0.17 3.47
N TYR A 44 6.74 0.72 3.92
CA TYR A 44 5.72 1.36 3.11
C TYR A 44 5.93 2.86 3.11
N LYS A 45 5.67 3.48 1.98
CA LYS A 45 5.70 4.94 1.85
C LYS A 45 4.34 5.43 1.38
N ARG A 46 3.90 6.54 1.97
CA ARG A 46 2.66 7.20 1.55
C ARG A 46 2.89 7.88 0.20
N GLN A 47 2.03 7.57 -0.75
CA GLN A 47 2.06 8.17 -2.08
C GLN A 47 0.69 8.69 -2.44
N VAL A 48 0.68 9.79 -3.18
CA VAL A 48 -0.55 10.43 -3.66
C VAL A 48 -0.71 10.10 -5.13
N PHE A 49 -1.91 9.66 -5.49
CA PHE A 49 -2.26 9.35 -6.87
C PHE A 49 -3.44 10.20 -7.27
N VAL A 50 -3.50 10.57 -8.54
CA VAL A 50 -4.73 11.13 -9.11
C VAL A 50 -5.51 9.97 -9.71
N VAL A 51 -6.71 9.75 -9.19
CA VAL A 51 -7.54 8.61 -9.56
C VAL A 51 -8.91 9.08 -10.03
N ARG A 52 -9.56 8.23 -10.80
CA ARG A 52 -10.92 8.47 -11.28
C ARG A 52 -11.77 7.29 -10.93
N ARG A 53 -12.89 7.56 -10.26
CA ARG A 53 -13.91 6.55 -10.01
C ARG A 53 -14.88 6.54 -11.18
N ASP A 54 -15.53 5.40 -11.37
CA ASP A 54 -16.50 5.23 -12.44
C ASP A 54 -17.58 6.33 -12.37
N GLY A 55 -17.72 7.08 -13.46
CA GLY A 55 -18.67 8.18 -13.52
C GLY A 55 -18.28 9.43 -12.76
N GLY A 56 -17.09 9.47 -12.17
CA GLY A 56 -16.64 10.59 -11.35
C GLY A 56 -15.58 11.45 -12.02
N SER A 57 -15.22 12.51 -11.34
CA SER A 57 -14.11 13.37 -11.73
C SER A 57 -12.82 12.90 -11.05
N ASP A 58 -11.70 13.44 -11.51
CA ASP A 58 -10.40 13.10 -10.95
C ASP A 58 -10.27 13.61 -9.51
N GLU A 59 -9.68 12.80 -8.66
CA GLU A 59 -9.47 13.17 -7.27
C GLU A 59 -8.12 12.66 -6.78
N GLY A 60 -7.56 13.33 -5.77
CA GLY A 60 -6.35 12.86 -5.11
C GLY A 60 -6.67 11.76 -4.12
N ALA A 61 -5.89 10.69 -4.15
CA ALA A 61 -6.01 9.59 -3.21
C ALA A 61 -4.64 9.22 -2.68
N GLN A 62 -4.58 8.81 -1.42
CA GLN A 62 -3.34 8.43 -0.77
C GLN A 62 -3.35 6.96 -0.42
N PHE A 63 -2.22 6.31 -0.70
CA PHE A 63 -2.03 4.90 -0.39
C PHE A 63 -0.66 4.69 0.22
N MET A 64 -0.53 3.67 1.05
CA MET A 64 0.77 3.23 1.55
C MET A 64 1.28 2.16 0.60
N VAL A 65 2.36 2.44 -0.10
CA VAL A 65 2.90 1.57 -1.14
C VAL A 65 4.17 0.90 -0.65
N TRP A 66 4.21 -0.43 -0.78
CA TRP A 66 5.39 -1.20 -0.41
C TRP A 66 6.59 -0.80 -1.26
N SER A 67 7.70 -0.52 -0.59
CA SER A 67 8.91 -0.04 -1.26
C SER A 67 9.54 -1.09 -2.18
N GLY A 68 9.20 -2.35 -2.02
CA GLY A 68 9.71 -3.44 -2.85
C GLY A 68 8.94 -3.66 -4.14
N LEU A 69 7.84 -2.93 -4.38
CA LEU A 69 7.07 -3.10 -5.61
C LEU A 69 7.81 -2.49 -6.79
N PRO A 70 7.89 -3.20 -7.94
CA PRO A 70 8.32 -2.60 -9.18
C PRO A 70 7.38 -1.47 -9.59
N LYS A 71 7.90 -0.42 -10.21
CA LYS A 71 7.10 0.73 -10.60
C LYS A 71 5.91 0.35 -11.49
N ASN A 72 6.13 -0.59 -12.41
CA ASN A 72 5.07 -0.99 -13.33
C ASN A 72 3.98 -1.85 -12.69
N ALA A 73 4.17 -2.30 -11.46
CA ALA A 73 3.17 -3.08 -10.74
C ALA A 73 2.30 -2.22 -9.83
N ILE A 74 2.69 -0.99 -9.55
CA ILE A 74 2.01 -0.15 -8.57
C ILE A 74 0.62 0.24 -9.07
N ASP A 75 0.53 0.85 -10.25
CA ASP A 75 -0.75 1.33 -10.76
C ASP A 75 -1.78 0.21 -10.94
N PRO A 76 -1.42 -0.95 -11.53
CA PRO A 76 -2.38 -2.04 -11.63
C PRO A 76 -2.90 -2.53 -10.28
N LEU A 77 -2.04 -2.58 -9.26
CA LEU A 77 -2.46 -3.01 -7.93
C LEU A 77 -3.37 -1.97 -7.27
N VAL A 78 -3.04 -0.69 -7.40
CA VAL A 78 -3.92 0.36 -6.89
C VAL A 78 -5.29 0.26 -7.55
N GLU A 79 -5.33 0.09 -8.85
CA GLU A 79 -6.59 -0.03 -9.58
C GLU A 79 -7.39 -1.23 -9.13
N ALA A 80 -6.75 -2.36 -8.94
CA ALA A 80 -7.43 -3.57 -8.52
C ALA A 80 -7.95 -3.49 -7.09
N LEU A 81 -7.14 -2.98 -6.16
CA LEU A 81 -7.48 -2.97 -4.74
C LEU A 81 -8.42 -1.82 -4.38
N ALA A 82 -8.21 -0.66 -4.93
CA ALA A 82 -9.02 0.52 -4.63
C ALA A 82 -10.23 0.67 -5.58
N LYS A 83 -10.28 -0.12 -6.63
CA LYS A 83 -11.35 -0.10 -7.64
C LYS A 83 -11.52 1.28 -8.26
N VAL A 84 -10.40 1.86 -8.65
CA VAL A 84 -10.31 3.16 -9.30
C VAL A 84 -9.41 3.04 -10.52
N LYS A 85 -9.38 4.07 -11.35
CA LYS A 85 -8.43 4.18 -12.45
C LYS A 85 -7.38 5.21 -12.07
N VAL A 86 -6.12 4.85 -12.19
CA VAL A 86 -5.01 5.79 -11.95
C VAL A 86 -4.81 6.61 -13.21
N VAL A 87 -4.87 7.93 -13.08
CA VAL A 87 -4.72 8.85 -14.22
C VAL A 87 -3.46 9.70 -14.12
N ALA A 88 -2.82 9.73 -12.96
CA ALA A 88 -1.53 10.40 -12.81
C ALA A 88 -0.78 9.96 -11.55
#